data_481cdac02056a13581bda07ea695e14b
#
_entry.id   481cdac02056a13581bda07ea695e14b
#
_cell.length_a   1.000
_cell.length_b   1.000
_cell.length_c   1.000
_cell.angle_alpha   90.00
_cell.angle_beta   90.00
_cell.angle_gamma   90.00
#
_symmetry.space_group_name_H-M   'P 1'
#
loop_
_entity.id
_entity.type
_entity.pdbx_description
1 polymer ?
#
loop_
_entity_poly.entity_id
_entity_poly.type
_entity_poly.pdbx_seq_one_letter_code
_entity_poly.pdbx_strand_id
1 'polypeptide(L)'
;EPLVDLFEVRIDLIGDDWSELVRRLKKPWIACNRTAEEGGGWQGNEARRVEKLLQAIELGADTVDIELATKNLEKVVILIKKRVKCLLSSHDLEKTPSLDEMKDIVSRQLKAGADICKVVTTAQRFEDNLAVSQLISEFPGIKLVSFAMGTLGYLSRILCPLVGGDFTYASIEKGKESAQGQIAVRELLEIYEMVRE
;
A
#
# COMPACT_ATOMS: atom_id res chain seq x y z
N GLU A 1 6.08 -16.61 7.29
CA GLU A 1 4.90 -16.84 6.41
C GLU A 1 3.60 -17.14 7.18
N PRO A 2 3.54 -17.89 8.30
CA PRO A 2 2.26 -18.19 8.97
C PRO A 2 1.57 -16.95 9.57
N LEU A 3 2.30 -15.87 9.81
CA LEU A 3 1.80 -14.66 10.50
C LEU A 3 1.15 -13.61 9.57
N VAL A 4 1.18 -13.81 8.26
CA VAL A 4 0.68 -12.84 7.29
C VAL A 4 -0.20 -13.52 6.24
N ASP A 5 -1.14 -12.78 5.65
CA ASP A 5 -1.98 -13.28 4.56
C ASP A 5 -1.32 -13.09 3.20
N LEU A 6 -0.54 -12.01 3.05
CA LEU A 6 0.17 -11.66 1.83
C LEU A 6 1.47 -10.88 2.14
N PHE A 7 2.37 -10.81 1.17
CA PHE A 7 3.58 -10.01 1.23
C PHE A 7 3.50 -8.79 0.31
N GLU A 8 4.15 -7.69 0.68
CA GLU A 8 4.54 -6.65 -0.27
C GLU A 8 6.03 -6.79 -0.57
N VAL A 9 6.37 -6.86 -1.85
CA VAL A 9 7.76 -6.92 -2.33
C VAL A 9 8.14 -5.54 -2.86
N ARG A 10 8.97 -4.83 -2.11
CA ARG A 10 9.48 -3.50 -2.43
C ARG A 10 10.70 -3.63 -3.35
N ILE A 11 10.43 -3.73 -4.67
CA ILE A 11 11.45 -3.88 -5.72
C ILE A 11 12.46 -2.74 -5.65
N ASP A 12 12.01 -1.53 -5.38
CA ASP A 12 12.81 -0.32 -5.24
C ASP A 12 13.81 -0.36 -4.07
N LEU A 13 13.52 -1.12 -3.01
CA LEU A 13 14.39 -1.24 -1.82
C LEU A 13 15.27 -2.49 -1.86
N ILE A 14 14.80 -3.57 -2.47
CA ILE A 14 15.52 -4.86 -2.53
C ILE A 14 16.61 -4.80 -3.60
N GLY A 15 16.40 -4.06 -4.69
CA GLY A 15 17.33 -4.03 -5.81
C GLY A 15 17.18 -5.26 -6.70
N ASP A 16 18.26 -5.71 -7.36
CA ASP A 16 18.17 -6.73 -8.42
C ASP A 16 17.85 -8.15 -7.91
N ASP A 17 18.07 -8.43 -6.64
CA ASP A 17 17.82 -9.75 -6.03
C ASP A 17 16.32 -10.06 -5.80
N TRP A 18 15.42 -9.10 -6.03
CA TRP A 18 13.98 -9.27 -5.79
C TRP A 18 13.38 -10.45 -6.55
N SER A 19 13.86 -10.69 -7.78
CA SER A 19 13.34 -11.77 -8.64
C SER A 19 13.66 -13.17 -8.13
N GLU A 20 14.77 -13.35 -7.40
CA GLU A 20 15.10 -14.62 -6.74
C GLU A 20 14.30 -14.79 -5.44
N LEU A 21 14.10 -13.71 -4.72
CA LEU A 21 13.35 -13.71 -3.46
C LEU A 21 11.91 -14.16 -3.68
N VAL A 22 11.20 -13.64 -4.69
CA VAL A 22 9.78 -13.94 -4.92
C VAL A 22 9.54 -15.42 -5.27
N ARG A 23 10.50 -16.11 -5.87
CA ARG A 23 10.40 -17.54 -6.16
C ARG A 23 10.30 -18.43 -4.91
N ARG A 24 10.65 -17.89 -3.75
CA ARG A 24 10.59 -18.59 -2.46
C ARG A 24 9.31 -18.31 -1.69
N LEU A 25 8.52 -17.32 -2.12
CA LEU A 25 7.26 -16.97 -1.48
C LEU A 25 6.20 -18.03 -1.80
N LYS A 26 5.46 -18.46 -0.76
CA LYS A 26 4.37 -19.43 -0.88
C LYS A 26 2.99 -18.78 -0.68
N LYS A 27 2.98 -17.51 -0.28
CA LYS A 27 1.76 -16.74 -0.08
C LYS A 27 1.61 -15.71 -1.21
N PRO A 28 0.40 -15.22 -1.47
CA PRO A 28 0.16 -14.12 -2.40
C PRO A 28 1.06 -12.92 -2.11
N TRP A 29 1.41 -12.16 -3.15
CA TRP A 29 2.24 -10.99 -2.95
C TRP A 29 1.92 -9.84 -3.87
N ILE A 30 2.13 -8.63 -3.36
CA ILE A 30 2.00 -7.36 -4.05
C ILE A 30 3.36 -6.96 -4.59
N ALA A 31 3.47 -6.69 -5.88
CA ALA A 31 4.65 -6.07 -6.47
C ALA A 31 4.55 -4.55 -6.32
N CYS A 32 5.52 -3.94 -5.66
CA CYS A 32 5.63 -2.51 -5.51
C CYS A 32 7.02 -2.02 -5.93
N ASN A 33 7.08 -1.03 -6.81
CA ASN A 33 8.31 -0.37 -7.22
C ASN A 33 8.12 1.14 -7.08
N ARG A 34 8.18 1.62 -5.83
CA ARG A 34 7.76 2.96 -5.40
C ARG A 34 8.70 4.04 -5.91
N THR A 35 8.13 5.11 -6.47
CA THR A 35 8.88 6.30 -6.90
C THR A 35 9.41 7.09 -5.70
N ALA A 36 10.51 7.81 -5.91
CA ALA A 36 11.08 8.67 -4.88
C ALA A 36 10.13 9.78 -4.44
N GLU A 37 9.31 10.30 -5.34
CA GLU A 37 8.30 11.33 -5.09
C GLU A 37 7.23 10.87 -4.09
N GLU A 38 6.98 9.55 -4.02
CA GLU A 38 6.05 8.95 -3.05
C GLU A 38 6.78 8.12 -1.97
N GLY A 39 8.00 8.49 -1.64
CA GLY A 39 8.76 7.92 -0.52
C GLY A 39 9.44 6.58 -0.81
N GLY A 40 9.62 6.23 -2.07
CA GLY A 40 10.34 5.04 -2.49
C GLY A 40 11.81 5.26 -2.82
N GLY A 41 12.47 4.20 -3.22
CA GLY A 41 13.88 4.19 -3.62
C GLY A 41 14.11 4.22 -5.14
N TRP A 42 13.04 4.19 -5.96
CA TRP A 42 13.20 4.16 -7.41
C TRP A 42 13.68 5.49 -7.97
N GLN A 43 14.83 5.48 -8.65
CA GLN A 43 15.44 6.65 -9.29
C GLN A 43 15.61 6.49 -10.81
N GLY A 44 15.12 5.39 -11.39
CA GLY A 44 15.18 5.12 -12.81
C GLY A 44 14.09 5.82 -13.62
N ASN A 45 14.12 5.63 -14.95
CA ASN A 45 13.04 6.13 -15.78
C ASN A 45 11.74 5.33 -15.60
N GLU A 46 10.60 5.97 -15.90
CA GLU A 46 9.26 5.41 -15.71
C GLU A 46 9.02 4.14 -16.52
N ALA A 47 9.54 4.06 -17.75
CA ALA A 47 9.34 2.87 -18.58
C ALA A 47 9.98 1.64 -17.96
N ARG A 48 11.19 1.75 -17.41
CA ARG A 48 11.86 0.65 -16.69
C ARG A 48 11.17 0.29 -15.40
N ARG A 49 10.59 1.28 -14.71
CA ARG A 49 9.81 1.05 -13.50
C ARG A 49 8.61 0.15 -13.78
N VAL A 50 7.83 0.52 -14.79
CA VAL A 50 6.67 -0.26 -15.25
C VAL A 50 7.10 -1.64 -15.77
N GLU A 51 8.18 -1.71 -16.53
CA GLU A 51 8.71 -2.99 -17.03
C GLU A 51 9.01 -3.97 -15.87
N LYS A 52 9.66 -3.51 -14.78
CA LYS A 52 9.88 -4.34 -13.59
C LYS A 52 8.57 -4.81 -12.94
N LEU A 53 7.55 -3.95 -12.87
CA LEU A 53 6.23 -4.34 -12.38
C LEU A 53 5.55 -5.38 -13.29
N LEU A 54 5.66 -5.25 -14.61
CA LEU A 54 5.16 -6.25 -15.55
C LEU A 54 5.93 -7.56 -15.44
N GLN A 55 7.25 -7.52 -15.26
CA GLN A 55 8.07 -8.70 -14.98
C GLN A 55 7.63 -9.40 -13.68
N ALA A 56 7.22 -8.64 -12.66
CA ALA A 56 6.70 -9.20 -11.41
C ALA A 56 5.43 -10.03 -11.63
N ILE A 57 4.58 -9.63 -12.57
CA ILE A 57 3.39 -10.41 -12.96
C ILE A 57 3.82 -11.76 -13.55
N GLU A 58 4.85 -11.79 -14.42
CA GLU A 58 5.38 -13.03 -14.99
C GLU A 58 5.97 -13.97 -13.91
N LEU A 59 6.45 -13.39 -12.80
CA LEU A 59 6.99 -14.13 -11.67
C LEU A 59 5.95 -14.49 -10.60
N GLY A 60 4.66 -14.24 -10.87
CA GLY A 60 3.55 -14.70 -10.04
C GLY A 60 3.06 -13.68 -9.00
N ALA A 61 3.25 -12.37 -9.21
CA ALA A 61 2.58 -11.37 -8.40
C ALA A 61 1.06 -11.48 -8.53
N ASP A 62 0.34 -11.42 -7.43
CA ASP A 62 -1.13 -11.43 -7.40
C ASP A 62 -1.73 -10.03 -7.58
N THR A 63 -0.98 -9.02 -7.20
CA THR A 63 -1.38 -7.62 -7.26
C THR A 63 -0.18 -6.75 -7.61
N VAL A 64 -0.40 -5.71 -8.38
CA VAL A 64 0.59 -4.66 -8.64
C VAL A 64 0.12 -3.37 -7.97
N ASP A 65 0.97 -2.79 -7.13
CA ASP A 65 0.81 -1.45 -6.56
C ASP A 65 1.51 -0.44 -7.47
N ILE A 66 0.73 0.48 -8.03
CA ILE A 66 1.22 1.57 -8.88
C ILE A 66 0.56 2.89 -8.47
N GLU A 67 1.30 3.98 -8.54
CA GLU A 67 0.85 5.28 -8.10
C GLU A 67 -0.19 5.89 -9.04
N LEU A 68 -1.18 6.59 -8.48
CA LEU A 68 -2.18 7.36 -9.23
C LEU A 68 -1.54 8.44 -10.12
N ALA A 69 -0.36 8.95 -9.72
CA ALA A 69 0.40 9.96 -10.46
C ALA A 69 1.22 9.39 -11.64
N THR A 70 1.17 8.08 -11.89
CA THR A 70 1.92 7.42 -12.96
C THR A 70 1.60 7.99 -14.33
N LYS A 71 2.61 8.29 -15.13
CA LYS A 71 2.44 8.74 -16.52
C LYS A 71 1.78 7.67 -17.38
N ASN A 72 0.81 8.06 -18.22
CA ASN A 72 0.02 7.12 -19.03
C ASN A 72 -0.67 6.02 -18.23
N LEU A 73 -1.11 6.33 -17.01
CA LEU A 73 -1.72 5.40 -16.05
C LEU A 73 -2.75 4.47 -16.69
N GLU A 74 -3.69 5.01 -17.48
CA GLU A 74 -4.76 4.22 -18.12
C GLU A 74 -4.21 3.04 -18.94
N LYS A 75 -3.14 3.25 -19.71
CA LYS A 75 -2.51 2.19 -20.50
C LYS A 75 -1.87 1.12 -19.59
N VAL A 76 -1.22 1.57 -18.52
CA VAL A 76 -0.55 0.66 -17.57
C VAL A 76 -1.58 -0.15 -16.80
N VAL A 77 -2.64 0.47 -16.31
CA VAL A 77 -3.75 -0.22 -15.62
C VAL A 77 -4.38 -1.29 -16.52
N ILE A 78 -4.64 -0.99 -17.80
CA ILE A 78 -5.17 -1.99 -18.75
C ILE A 78 -4.22 -3.19 -18.88
N LEU A 79 -2.91 -2.97 -18.92
CA LEU A 79 -1.93 -4.07 -19.02
C LEU A 79 -1.92 -4.93 -17.75
N ILE A 80 -1.92 -4.31 -16.57
CA ILE A 80 -1.94 -4.99 -15.27
C ILE A 80 -3.22 -5.83 -15.12
N LYS A 81 -4.38 -5.20 -15.33
CA LYS A 81 -5.70 -5.83 -15.11
C LYS A 81 -6.04 -6.98 -16.05
N LYS A 82 -5.31 -7.16 -17.12
CA LYS A 82 -5.45 -8.36 -17.97
C LYS A 82 -5.02 -9.64 -17.25
N ARG A 83 -4.27 -9.53 -16.15
CA ARG A 83 -3.57 -10.67 -15.55
C ARG A 83 -3.69 -10.74 -14.02
N VAL A 84 -3.64 -9.59 -13.34
CA VAL A 84 -3.61 -9.50 -11.87
C VAL A 84 -4.43 -8.30 -11.38
N LYS A 85 -4.62 -8.19 -10.07
CA LYS A 85 -5.27 -7.04 -9.45
C LYS A 85 -4.39 -5.79 -9.55
N CYS A 86 -5.03 -4.65 -9.78
CA CYS A 86 -4.39 -3.35 -9.78
C CYS A 86 -4.74 -2.61 -8.47
N LEU A 87 -3.73 -2.38 -7.64
CA LEU A 87 -3.82 -1.47 -6.50
C LEU A 87 -3.30 -0.12 -6.97
N LEU A 88 -4.17 0.91 -6.91
CA LEU A 88 -3.75 2.29 -7.16
C LEU A 88 -3.49 2.99 -5.83
N SER A 89 -2.30 3.53 -5.68
CA SER A 89 -1.85 4.19 -4.46
C SER A 89 -1.61 5.69 -4.65
N SER A 90 -1.72 6.42 -3.55
CA SER A 90 -1.32 7.83 -3.42
C SER A 90 -0.74 8.04 -2.03
N HIS A 91 0.41 8.68 -1.94
CA HIS A 91 1.12 8.96 -0.69
C HIS A 91 1.37 10.46 -0.55
N ASP A 92 0.83 11.06 0.52
CA ASP A 92 1.20 12.42 0.93
C ASP A 92 2.26 12.31 2.04
N LEU A 93 3.49 12.73 1.71
CA LEU A 93 4.64 12.62 2.61
C LEU A 93 4.73 13.77 3.61
N GLU A 94 3.87 14.79 3.46
CA GLU A 94 3.95 16.02 4.26
C GLU A 94 2.83 16.13 5.29
N LYS A 95 1.60 15.78 4.92
CA LYS A 95 0.41 16.01 5.75
C LYS A 95 -0.69 14.98 5.52
N THR A 96 -1.74 15.08 6.32
CA THR A 96 -3.04 14.47 6.06
C THR A 96 -3.95 15.53 5.44
N PRO A 97 -4.34 15.38 4.16
CA PRO A 97 -5.29 16.28 3.50
C PRO A 97 -6.67 16.24 4.14
N SER A 98 -7.54 17.18 3.78
CA SER A 98 -8.94 17.15 4.21
C SER A 98 -9.64 15.87 3.73
N LEU A 99 -10.73 15.49 4.41
CA LEU A 99 -11.51 14.31 4.03
C LEU A 99 -12.01 14.41 2.58
N ASP A 100 -12.43 15.59 2.13
CA ASP A 100 -12.94 15.78 0.76
C ASP A 100 -11.83 15.64 -0.29
N GLU A 101 -10.61 16.12 -0.03
CA GLU A 101 -9.46 15.90 -0.89
C GLU A 101 -9.11 14.41 -0.97
N MET A 102 -9.13 13.69 0.15
CA MET A 102 -8.88 12.24 0.16
C MET A 102 -9.99 11.47 -0.58
N LYS A 103 -11.25 11.89 -0.47
CA LYS A 103 -12.39 11.32 -1.24
C LYS A 103 -12.20 11.53 -2.74
N ASP A 104 -11.70 12.70 -3.17
CA ASP A 104 -11.36 12.93 -4.58
C ASP A 104 -10.27 11.97 -5.06
N ILE A 105 -9.22 11.74 -4.26
CA ILE A 105 -8.17 10.76 -4.59
C ILE A 105 -8.77 9.38 -4.83
N VAL A 106 -9.60 8.87 -3.90
CA VAL A 106 -10.26 7.56 -4.05
C VAL A 106 -11.13 7.52 -5.30
N SER A 107 -11.91 8.58 -5.54
CA SER A 107 -12.78 8.68 -6.72
C SER A 107 -11.98 8.62 -8.02
N ARG A 108 -10.81 9.26 -8.07
CA ARG A 108 -9.90 9.21 -9.22
C ARG A 108 -9.26 7.83 -9.38
N GLN A 109 -8.89 7.16 -8.29
CA GLN A 109 -8.40 5.78 -8.31
C GLN A 109 -9.45 4.82 -8.89
N LEU A 110 -10.69 4.91 -8.43
CA LEU A 110 -11.81 4.11 -8.95
C LEU A 110 -12.06 4.37 -10.44
N LYS A 111 -12.09 5.66 -10.86
CA LYS A 111 -12.26 6.05 -12.25
C LYS A 111 -11.13 5.53 -13.15
N ALA A 112 -9.91 5.48 -12.63
CA ALA A 112 -8.76 4.93 -13.34
C ALA A 112 -8.77 3.38 -13.39
N GLY A 113 -9.68 2.72 -12.67
CA GLY A 113 -9.88 1.28 -12.73
C GLY A 113 -9.21 0.49 -11.62
N ALA A 114 -8.97 1.07 -10.45
CA ALA A 114 -8.43 0.37 -9.30
C ALA A 114 -9.32 -0.83 -8.90
N ASP A 115 -8.72 -1.96 -8.60
CA ASP A 115 -9.36 -3.08 -7.89
C ASP A 115 -9.23 -2.88 -6.38
N ILE A 116 -8.16 -2.20 -5.94
CA ILE A 116 -7.91 -1.80 -4.56
C ILE A 116 -7.43 -0.35 -4.59
N CYS A 117 -8.04 0.51 -3.79
CA CYS A 117 -7.61 1.88 -3.57
C CYS A 117 -6.68 1.96 -2.36
N LYS A 118 -5.65 2.81 -2.41
CA LYS A 118 -4.73 3.02 -1.30
C LYS A 118 -4.43 4.50 -1.14
N VAL A 119 -4.76 5.06 0.02
CA VAL A 119 -4.47 6.45 0.39
C VAL A 119 -3.65 6.46 1.66
N VAL A 120 -2.41 6.86 1.56
CA VAL A 120 -1.47 6.95 2.68
C VAL A 120 -1.07 8.40 2.87
N THR A 121 -1.15 8.89 4.09
CA THR A 121 -0.86 10.28 4.45
C THR A 121 0.24 10.35 5.50
N THR A 122 0.62 11.53 5.94
CA THR A 122 1.54 11.73 7.07
C THR A 122 0.82 12.48 8.17
N ALA A 123 0.72 11.85 9.36
CA ALA A 123 0.07 12.48 10.49
C ALA A 123 0.92 13.63 11.05
N GLN A 124 0.34 14.82 11.13
CA GLN A 124 0.91 15.99 11.79
C GLN A 124 0.33 16.16 13.22
N ARG A 125 -0.80 15.54 13.49
CA ARG A 125 -1.49 15.52 14.79
C ARG A 125 -2.24 14.20 14.96
N PHE A 126 -2.62 13.91 16.20
CA PHE A 126 -3.25 12.63 16.53
C PHE A 126 -4.61 12.43 15.83
N GLU A 127 -5.38 13.50 15.65
CA GLU A 127 -6.69 13.50 15.00
C GLU A 127 -6.64 13.04 13.52
N ASP A 128 -5.48 13.11 12.88
CA ASP A 128 -5.30 12.65 11.50
C ASP A 128 -5.59 11.15 11.35
N ASN A 129 -5.41 10.35 12.44
CA ASN A 129 -5.81 8.95 12.45
C ASN A 129 -7.32 8.75 12.26
N LEU A 130 -8.11 9.67 12.82
CA LEU A 130 -9.58 9.62 12.67
C LEU A 130 -10.01 9.98 11.25
N ALA A 131 -9.36 10.98 10.64
CA ALA A 131 -9.65 11.40 9.27
C ALA A 131 -9.41 10.28 8.25
N VAL A 132 -8.27 9.58 8.31
CA VAL A 132 -7.98 8.46 7.40
C VAL A 132 -8.85 7.23 7.70
N SER A 133 -9.26 7.02 8.95
CA SER A 133 -10.21 5.96 9.30
C SER A 133 -11.62 6.28 8.81
N GLN A 134 -12.05 7.53 8.92
CA GLN A 134 -13.33 7.99 8.39
C GLN A 134 -13.40 7.83 6.87
N LEU A 135 -12.33 8.07 6.14
CA LEU A 135 -12.27 7.86 4.70
C LEU A 135 -12.72 6.45 4.30
N ILE A 136 -12.35 5.43 5.08
CA ILE A 136 -12.77 4.04 4.82
C ILE A 136 -14.28 3.91 4.91
N SER A 137 -14.89 4.51 5.93
CA SER A 137 -16.33 4.47 6.15
C SER A 137 -17.15 5.19 5.06
N GLU A 138 -16.55 6.17 4.37
CA GLU A 138 -17.18 6.90 3.26
C GLU A 138 -17.31 6.06 1.97
N PHE A 139 -16.59 4.93 1.87
CA PHE A 139 -16.58 4.07 0.70
C PHE A 139 -16.97 2.61 1.03
N PRO A 140 -18.20 2.36 1.52
CA PRO A 140 -18.64 1.02 1.88
C PRO A 140 -18.64 0.09 0.65
N GLY A 141 -18.07 -1.10 0.80
CA GLY A 141 -17.97 -2.10 -0.27
C GLY A 141 -16.81 -1.89 -1.26
N ILE A 142 -16.04 -0.83 -1.12
CA ILE A 142 -14.81 -0.62 -1.89
C ILE A 142 -13.62 -1.18 -1.10
N LYS A 143 -12.74 -1.91 -1.79
CA LYS A 143 -11.46 -2.32 -1.23
C LYS A 143 -10.57 -1.10 -1.09
N LEU A 144 -10.48 -0.59 0.12
CA LEU A 144 -9.72 0.61 0.45
C LEU A 144 -8.74 0.33 1.59
N VAL A 145 -7.49 0.74 1.40
CA VAL A 145 -6.46 0.80 2.43
C VAL A 145 -6.18 2.26 2.72
N SER A 146 -6.39 2.70 3.95
CA SER A 146 -6.10 4.08 4.35
C SER A 146 -5.53 4.15 5.75
N PHE A 147 -4.38 4.81 5.88
CA PHE A 147 -3.73 5.09 7.16
C PHE A 147 -2.73 6.24 7.01
N ALA A 148 -2.27 6.77 8.14
CA ALA A 148 -1.24 7.79 8.19
C ALA A 148 0.12 7.20 8.61
N MET A 149 1.20 7.77 8.05
CA MET A 149 2.58 7.50 8.42
C MET A 149 3.03 8.38 9.59
N GLY A 150 4.25 8.12 10.05
CA GLY A 150 4.87 8.83 11.16
C GLY A 150 4.45 8.27 12.53
N THR A 151 5.11 8.75 13.58
CA THR A 151 4.88 8.30 14.95
C THR A 151 3.47 8.62 15.46
N LEU A 152 2.87 9.72 14.99
CA LEU A 152 1.49 10.11 15.35
C LEU A 152 0.44 9.32 14.55
N GLY A 153 0.80 8.75 13.38
CA GLY A 153 -0.09 7.97 12.52
C GLY A 153 -0.24 6.50 12.88
N TYR A 154 0.53 6.04 13.85
CA TYR A 154 0.60 4.66 14.28
C TYR A 154 -0.78 3.99 14.50
N LEU A 155 -1.70 4.70 15.18
CA LEU A 155 -3.01 4.16 15.52
C LEU A 155 -3.85 3.82 14.29
N SER A 156 -3.78 4.62 13.22
CA SER A 156 -4.57 4.39 12.01
C SER A 156 -4.20 3.09 11.28
N ARG A 157 -2.97 2.60 11.42
CA ARG A 157 -2.56 1.30 10.88
C ARG A 157 -3.27 0.14 11.59
N ILE A 158 -3.46 0.25 12.90
CA ILE A 158 -4.22 -0.72 13.70
C ILE A 158 -5.71 -0.63 13.35
N LEU A 159 -6.24 0.59 13.27
CA LEU A 159 -7.66 0.82 13.00
C LEU A 159 -8.09 0.42 11.59
N CYS A 160 -7.22 0.53 10.58
CA CYS A 160 -7.57 0.33 9.18
C CYS A 160 -8.43 -0.92 8.94
N PRO A 161 -8.01 -2.15 9.26
CA PRO A 161 -8.86 -3.33 9.06
C PRO A 161 -10.03 -3.43 10.04
N LEU A 162 -9.94 -2.81 11.23
CA LEU A 162 -11.02 -2.84 12.23
C LEU A 162 -12.22 -1.97 11.83
N VAL A 163 -12.00 -0.93 11.02
CA VAL A 163 -13.07 -0.04 10.53
C VAL A 163 -13.51 -0.37 9.09
N GLY A 164 -13.09 -1.54 8.56
CA GLY A 164 -13.52 -2.02 7.25
C GLY A 164 -12.52 -1.81 6.11
N GLY A 165 -11.29 -1.40 6.40
CA GLY A 165 -10.22 -1.38 5.42
C GLY A 165 -9.82 -2.79 4.95
N ASP A 166 -9.37 -2.92 3.70
CA ASP A 166 -9.12 -4.24 3.09
C ASP A 166 -7.97 -4.99 3.79
N PHE A 167 -6.90 -4.29 4.15
CA PHE A 167 -5.76 -4.80 4.94
C PHE A 167 -4.91 -3.66 5.50
N THR A 168 -3.90 -4.00 6.30
CA THR A 168 -2.87 -3.08 6.79
C THR A 168 -1.47 -3.64 6.54
N TYR A 169 -0.47 -2.81 6.78
CA TYR A 169 0.94 -3.16 6.57
C TYR A 169 1.69 -3.26 7.89
N ALA A 170 2.45 -4.33 8.04
CA ALA A 170 3.37 -4.55 9.15
C ALA A 170 4.79 -4.78 8.63
N SER A 171 5.80 -4.43 9.42
CA SER A 171 7.16 -4.83 9.14
C SER A 171 7.40 -6.30 9.52
N ILE A 172 8.36 -6.95 8.87
CA ILE A 172 8.73 -8.34 9.19
C ILE A 172 9.17 -8.45 10.64
N GLU A 173 9.96 -7.48 11.10
CA GLU A 173 10.47 -7.37 12.47
C GLU A 173 10.82 -5.91 12.76
N LYS A 174 11.02 -5.60 14.03
CA LYS A 174 11.44 -4.26 14.49
C LYS A 174 12.81 -3.92 13.92
N GLY A 175 12.96 -2.69 13.40
CA GLY A 175 14.18 -2.23 12.72
C GLY A 175 14.25 -2.60 11.23
N LYS A 176 13.22 -3.23 10.68
CA LYS A 176 13.09 -3.57 9.25
C LYS A 176 11.85 -2.90 8.61
N GLU A 177 11.48 -1.75 9.12
CA GLU A 177 10.35 -0.98 8.61
C GLU A 177 10.67 -0.41 7.22
N SER A 178 9.77 -0.60 6.27
CA SER A 178 9.85 0.01 4.93
C SER A 178 9.20 1.39 4.86
N ALA A 179 8.54 1.81 5.94
CA ALA A 179 7.93 3.13 6.10
C ALA A 179 7.82 3.51 7.58
N GLN A 180 7.89 4.80 7.89
CA GLN A 180 7.79 5.28 9.26
C GLN A 180 6.45 4.91 9.91
N GLY A 181 6.51 4.51 11.19
CA GLY A 181 5.33 4.13 11.97
C GLY A 181 4.78 2.74 11.66
N GLN A 182 5.51 1.89 10.94
CA GLN A 182 5.15 0.48 10.83
C GLN A 182 5.35 -0.24 12.17
N ILE A 183 4.43 -1.18 12.44
CA ILE A 183 4.45 -2.07 13.59
C ILE A 183 5.02 -3.42 13.12
N ALA A 184 5.82 -4.08 13.95
CA ALA A 184 6.24 -5.43 13.66
C ALA A 184 5.04 -6.39 13.65
N VAL A 185 5.03 -7.35 12.72
CA VAL A 185 3.86 -8.24 12.51
C VAL A 185 3.44 -8.97 13.79
N ARG A 186 4.38 -9.37 14.65
CA ARG A 186 4.08 -10.05 15.92
C ARG A 186 3.36 -9.13 16.90
N GLU A 187 3.87 -7.90 17.05
CA GLU A 187 3.26 -6.88 17.91
C GLU A 187 1.84 -6.52 17.43
N LEU A 188 1.67 -6.40 16.11
CA LEU A 188 0.35 -6.11 15.54
C LEU A 188 -0.66 -7.25 15.78
N LEU A 189 -0.24 -8.50 15.68
CA LEU A 189 -1.08 -9.65 15.99
C LEU A 189 -1.50 -9.68 17.45
N GLU A 190 -0.57 -9.45 18.39
CA GLU A 190 -0.87 -9.34 19.83
C GLU A 190 -1.92 -8.27 20.12
N ILE A 191 -1.82 -7.10 19.45
CA ILE A 191 -2.84 -6.04 19.57
C ILE A 191 -4.21 -6.53 19.07
N TYR A 192 -4.26 -7.22 17.93
CA TYR A 192 -5.52 -7.72 17.39
C TYR A 192 -6.13 -8.86 18.22
N GLU A 193 -5.33 -9.68 18.87
CA GLU A 193 -5.81 -10.67 19.83
C GLU A 193 -6.51 -9.99 21.01
N MET A 194 -5.89 -8.94 21.60
CA MET A 194 -6.49 -8.17 22.70
C MET A 194 -7.79 -7.46 22.34
N VAL A 195 -7.97 -7.05 21.06
CA VAL A 195 -9.18 -6.34 20.61
C VAL A 195 -10.34 -7.32 20.31
N ARG A 196 -10.04 -8.61 20.09
CA ARG A 196 -11.05 -9.65 19.76
C ARG A 196 -11.65 -10.32 21.00
N GLU A 197 -10.99 -10.20 22.16
CA GLU A 197 -11.49 -10.64 23.46
C GLU A 197 -12.51 -9.64 24.04
#